data_925d8c291ab23cbf5f0396d79fb01dfc
#
_entry.id   925d8c291ab23cbf5f0396d79fb01dfc
#
_cell.length_a   1.000
_cell.length_b   1.000
_cell.length_c   1.000
_cell.angle_alpha   90.00
_cell.angle_beta   90.00
_cell.angle_gamma   90.00
#
_symmetry.space_group_name_H-M   'P 1'
#
loop_
_entity.id
_entity.type
_entity.pdbx_description
1 polymer ?
#
loop_
_entity_poly.entity_id
_entity_poly.type
_entity_poly.pdbx_seq_one_letter_code
_entity_poly.pdbx_strand_id
1 'polypeptide(L)'
;MSGFPRFLRLSRSASERLWRTGSAEKCVSSRFRANFLRLGLAHQNSRGGSRCYSSCKTVRIGCASGFWGDTTTSAPQLIYSGKLDFLVFDYLSEITMSLLTAARTKMPNLGYAPDFVQVALAPYIDDIHRKGIRVVSNAGGVNPLACAEAIQEVIKKAGLELKVAVVTGDDLMPVRSLLSEVKMSDGGTQPLPKTLHSMNAYLGAEPIRRCLDLGADIVVTGRCVDSAVALGPLMHTFGWKRVDYDLLAAGSLAGHLIECGAQSTGGIFTDWHQVPDWSVSTEQRSGPVFAKNPKTTSSS
;
A
#
# COMPACT_ATOMS: atom_id res chain seq x y z
N MET A 1 -29.50 -13.11 -21.06
CA MET A 1 -29.41 -11.91 -20.19
C MET A 1 -28.08 -12.02 -19.46
N SER A 2 -27.05 -11.40 -20.01
CA SER A 2 -25.68 -11.47 -19.51
C SER A 2 -25.51 -10.42 -18.41
N GLY A 3 -25.36 -10.88 -17.16
CA GLY A 3 -25.07 -10.00 -16.05
C GLY A 3 -23.66 -9.45 -16.17
N PHE A 4 -23.52 -8.15 -16.35
CA PHE A 4 -22.26 -7.45 -16.26
C PHE A 4 -21.66 -7.62 -14.85
N PRO A 5 -20.37 -7.89 -14.72
CA PRO A 5 -19.71 -7.95 -13.42
C PRO A 5 -19.82 -6.59 -12.72
N ARG A 6 -20.29 -6.60 -11.46
CA ARG A 6 -20.43 -5.38 -10.65
C ARG A 6 -19.06 -4.92 -10.15
N PHE A 7 -18.42 -4.05 -10.91
CA PHE A 7 -17.27 -3.29 -10.42
C PHE A 7 -17.73 -2.12 -9.54
N LEU A 8 -17.17 -1.99 -8.36
CA LEU A 8 -17.25 -0.75 -7.59
C LEU A 8 -16.27 0.26 -8.20
N ARG A 9 -16.75 1.06 -9.15
CA ARG A 9 -16.01 2.15 -9.76
C ARG A 9 -16.25 3.43 -8.97
N LEU A 10 -15.24 3.94 -8.29
CA LEU A 10 -15.29 5.30 -7.73
C LEU A 10 -14.98 6.29 -8.86
N SER A 11 -16.02 6.98 -9.34
CA SER A 11 -15.93 7.93 -10.45
C SER A 11 -15.38 9.30 -10.03
N ARG A 12 -14.92 10.06 -11.02
CA ARG A 12 -14.29 11.39 -10.97
C ARG A 12 -14.95 12.45 -10.06
N SER A 13 -16.20 12.31 -9.68
CA SER A 13 -16.93 13.35 -8.94
C SER A 13 -16.39 13.61 -7.51
N ALA A 14 -15.56 12.71 -6.97
CA ALA A 14 -14.94 12.90 -5.66
C ALA A 14 -13.61 13.69 -5.74
N SER A 15 -12.89 13.63 -6.86
CA SER A 15 -11.64 14.36 -7.04
C SER A 15 -11.82 15.85 -7.40
N GLU A 16 -12.87 16.20 -8.13
CA GLU A 16 -13.11 17.60 -8.52
C GLU A 16 -13.50 18.53 -7.37
N ARG A 17 -13.98 18.01 -6.25
CA ARG A 17 -14.31 18.80 -5.06
C ARG A 17 -13.14 19.11 -4.14
N LEU A 18 -11.99 18.51 -4.36
CA LEU A 18 -10.82 18.65 -3.48
C LEU A 18 -9.89 19.83 -3.79
N TRP A 19 -10.08 20.50 -4.96
CA TRP A 19 -9.18 21.57 -5.41
C TRP A 19 -9.71 23.00 -5.17
N ARG A 20 -10.86 23.18 -4.48
CA ARG A 20 -11.49 24.52 -4.34
C ARG A 20 -11.41 25.18 -2.96
N THR A 21 -10.63 24.70 -2.03
CA THR A 21 -10.39 25.44 -0.77
C THR A 21 -8.90 25.66 -0.54
N GLY A 22 -8.38 26.69 -1.22
CA GLY A 22 -7.10 27.27 -0.86
C GLY A 22 -7.29 28.20 0.33
N SER A 23 -6.51 27.99 1.35
CA SER A 23 -5.89 29.06 2.13
C SER A 23 -4.82 28.44 3.02
N ALA A 24 -3.57 28.55 2.55
CA ALA A 24 -2.41 28.42 3.38
C ALA A 24 -2.20 29.77 4.07
N GLU A 25 -2.26 29.80 5.40
CA GLU A 25 -1.44 30.73 6.17
C GLU A 25 -1.43 30.36 7.66
N LYS A 26 -0.18 30.20 8.15
CA LYS A 26 0.29 30.35 9.55
C LYS A 26 -0.12 29.29 10.57
N CYS A 27 0.80 28.40 10.86
CA CYS A 27 1.14 28.10 12.24
C CYS A 27 2.59 27.64 12.35
N VAL A 28 3.44 28.56 12.77
CA VAL A 28 4.79 28.28 13.27
C VAL A 28 4.70 28.33 14.79
N SER A 29 5.43 27.45 15.44
CA SER A 29 5.83 27.46 16.84
C SER A 29 4.95 26.70 17.84
N SER A 30 5.46 25.65 18.31
CA SER A 30 6.02 25.36 19.61
C SER A 30 5.62 24.00 20.20
N ARG A 31 6.66 23.32 20.67
CA ARG A 31 6.66 22.17 21.57
C ARG A 31 6.27 20.82 20.95
N PHE A 32 7.20 20.23 20.21
CA PHE A 32 7.31 18.79 20.03
C PHE A 32 7.55 18.13 21.40
N ARG A 33 6.47 17.74 22.07
CA ARG A 33 6.50 16.58 22.95
C ARG A 33 6.05 15.41 22.07
N ALA A 34 7.01 14.60 21.67
CA ALA A 34 6.73 13.34 21.02
C ALA A 34 5.97 12.44 21.99
N ASN A 35 4.64 12.51 21.95
CA ASN A 35 3.81 11.43 22.45
C ASN A 35 3.85 10.34 21.38
N PHE A 36 4.86 9.47 21.48
CA PHE A 36 4.84 8.20 20.79
C PHE A 36 3.58 7.45 21.23
N LEU A 37 2.58 7.47 20.38
CA LEU A 37 1.40 6.66 20.54
C LEU A 37 1.84 5.21 20.59
N ARG A 38 1.56 4.56 21.70
CA ARG A 38 1.75 3.15 21.94
C ARG A 38 0.91 2.34 20.93
N LEU A 39 1.49 2.06 19.78
CA LEU A 39 1.13 0.91 18.99
C LEU A 39 1.76 -0.30 19.71
N GLY A 40 1.10 -0.79 20.78
CA GLY A 40 1.41 -2.08 21.39
C GLY A 40 2.81 -2.35 21.91
N LEU A 41 3.63 -1.34 22.25
CA LEU A 41 4.94 -1.54 22.87
C LEU A 41 4.79 -1.65 24.40
N ALA A 42 4.80 -2.87 24.91
CA ALA A 42 4.93 -3.13 26.33
C ALA A 42 6.34 -2.77 26.80
N HIS A 43 6.49 -1.62 27.43
CA HIS A 43 7.68 -1.30 28.21
C HIS A 43 7.47 -1.85 29.62
N GLN A 44 8.22 -2.90 29.99
CA GLN A 44 8.27 -3.37 31.36
C GLN A 44 9.02 -2.32 32.20
N ASN A 45 8.28 -1.53 32.96
CA ASN A 45 8.79 -0.86 34.14
C ASN A 45 8.05 -1.36 35.35
N SER A 46 8.78 -2.10 36.15
CA SER A 46 8.40 -2.61 37.47
C SER A 46 8.04 -1.47 38.42
N ARG A 47 6.75 -1.28 38.69
CA ARG A 47 6.19 -0.86 40.00
C ARG A 47 4.69 -1.05 39.94
N GLY A 48 4.16 -1.75 40.95
CA GLY A 48 2.81 -2.29 41.00
C GLY A 48 1.70 -1.24 40.79
N GLY A 49 0.87 -1.56 39.85
CA GLY A 49 -0.41 -0.94 39.57
C GLY A 49 -1.08 -1.80 38.51
N SER A 50 -2.09 -2.55 38.89
CA SER A 50 -2.96 -3.29 37.97
C SER A 50 -3.56 -2.31 36.96
N ARG A 51 -2.95 -2.17 35.78
CA ARG A 51 -3.56 -1.47 34.65
C ARG A 51 -4.43 -2.45 33.90
N CYS A 52 -5.74 -2.28 33.96
CA CYS A 52 -6.68 -2.86 33.02
C CYS A 52 -6.18 -2.52 31.61
N TYR A 53 -5.60 -3.50 30.90
CA TYR A 53 -5.43 -3.43 29.47
C TYR A 53 -6.82 -3.60 28.86
N SER A 54 -7.49 -2.50 28.60
CA SER A 54 -8.56 -2.47 27.61
C SER A 54 -7.98 -3.09 26.35
N SER A 55 -8.65 -4.06 25.74
CA SER A 55 -8.19 -4.78 24.56
C SER A 55 -7.95 -3.77 23.43
N CYS A 56 -6.69 -3.36 23.26
CA CYS A 56 -6.33 -2.49 22.14
C CYS A 56 -6.62 -3.24 20.85
N LYS A 57 -7.47 -2.66 20.00
CA LYS A 57 -7.72 -3.17 18.65
C LYS A 57 -6.38 -3.23 17.92
N THR A 58 -6.01 -4.39 17.40
CA THR A 58 -4.79 -4.60 16.61
C THR A 58 -5.15 -4.99 15.20
N VAL A 59 -4.28 -4.69 14.25
CA VAL A 59 -4.38 -5.13 12.86
C VAL A 59 -3.04 -5.70 12.43
N ARG A 60 -3.06 -6.79 11.67
CA ARG A 60 -1.88 -7.46 11.12
C ARG A 60 -1.86 -7.27 9.61
N ILE A 61 -0.85 -6.57 9.12
CA ILE A 61 -0.63 -6.28 7.70
C ILE A 61 0.69 -6.91 7.31
N GLY A 62 0.69 -7.79 6.33
CA GLY A 62 1.90 -8.37 5.75
C GLY A 62 2.09 -7.88 4.33
N CYS A 63 3.31 -7.44 3.97
CA CYS A 63 3.66 -7.09 2.60
C CYS A 63 4.40 -8.24 1.93
N ALA A 64 3.84 -8.74 0.84
CA ALA A 64 4.40 -9.88 0.11
C ALA A 64 5.30 -9.48 -1.06
N SER A 65 5.33 -8.20 -1.44
CA SER A 65 6.19 -7.71 -2.52
C SER A 65 6.44 -6.22 -2.34
N GLY A 66 7.70 -5.80 -2.39
CA GLY A 66 8.12 -4.40 -2.36
C GLY A 66 8.47 -3.85 -3.75
N PHE A 67 8.45 -4.67 -4.80
CA PHE A 67 8.65 -4.26 -6.20
C PHE A 67 8.20 -5.37 -7.17
N TRP A 68 7.95 -5.02 -8.43
CA TRP A 68 7.61 -6.01 -9.45
C TRP A 68 8.83 -6.88 -9.78
N GLY A 69 8.68 -8.19 -9.59
CA GLY A 69 9.77 -9.15 -9.73
C GLY A 69 10.46 -9.53 -8.42
N ASP A 70 9.88 -9.14 -7.27
CA ASP A 70 10.29 -9.63 -5.95
C ASP A 70 10.04 -11.15 -5.83
N THR A 71 10.22 -11.68 -4.66
CA THR A 71 10.11 -13.12 -4.41
C THR A 71 8.68 -13.66 -4.54
N THR A 72 8.54 -14.86 -5.11
CA THR A 72 7.28 -15.60 -5.19
C THR A 72 6.93 -16.33 -3.90
N THR A 73 7.86 -16.41 -2.93
CA THR A 73 7.69 -17.17 -1.68
C THR A 73 7.06 -16.37 -0.55
N SER A 74 7.08 -15.03 -0.61
CA SER A 74 6.56 -14.19 0.48
C SER A 74 5.05 -14.34 0.68
N ALA A 75 4.27 -14.39 -0.41
CA ALA A 75 2.83 -14.54 -0.32
C ALA A 75 2.42 -15.82 0.43
N PRO A 76 2.87 -17.04 0.04
CA PRO A 76 2.55 -18.25 0.78
C PRO A 76 3.11 -18.24 2.22
N GLN A 77 4.31 -17.72 2.47
CA GLN A 77 4.85 -17.62 3.82
C GLN A 77 3.92 -16.79 4.73
N LEU A 78 3.47 -15.64 4.26
CA LEU A 78 2.58 -14.75 5.02
C LEU A 78 1.19 -15.34 5.18
N ILE A 79 0.64 -15.97 4.15
CA ILE A 79 -0.69 -16.59 4.18
C ILE A 79 -0.71 -17.77 5.16
N TYR A 80 0.33 -18.60 5.17
CA TYR A 80 0.32 -19.82 5.99
C TYR A 80 0.84 -19.62 7.41
N SER A 81 1.84 -18.76 7.63
CA SER A 81 2.44 -18.53 8.94
C SER A 81 1.89 -17.29 9.65
N GLY A 82 1.40 -16.29 8.91
CA GLY A 82 0.81 -15.08 9.46
C GLY A 82 -0.65 -15.27 9.88
N LYS A 83 -1.06 -14.56 10.93
CA LYS A 83 -2.48 -14.37 11.28
C LYS A 83 -2.89 -13.00 10.72
N LEU A 84 -2.91 -12.88 9.40
CA LEU A 84 -3.10 -11.60 8.73
C LEU A 84 -4.57 -11.19 8.68
N ASP A 85 -4.80 -9.89 8.82
CA ASP A 85 -6.05 -9.23 8.46
C ASP A 85 -5.96 -8.70 7.02
N PHE A 86 -4.76 -8.23 6.62
CA PHE A 86 -4.49 -7.72 5.28
C PHE A 86 -3.17 -8.27 4.72
N LEU A 87 -3.20 -8.61 3.44
CA LEU A 87 -2.05 -8.93 2.62
C LEU A 87 -1.89 -7.81 1.58
N VAL A 88 -0.74 -7.13 1.60
CA VAL A 88 -0.49 -6.00 0.70
C VAL A 88 0.67 -6.28 -0.24
N PHE A 89 0.67 -5.63 -1.40
CA PHE A 89 1.70 -5.74 -2.41
C PHE A 89 1.97 -4.36 -3.00
N ASP A 90 3.24 -3.98 -3.03
CA ASP A 90 3.71 -2.82 -3.78
C ASP A 90 4.55 -3.29 -4.97
N TYR A 91 4.09 -2.99 -6.18
CA TYR A 91 4.74 -3.38 -7.42
C TYR A 91 5.29 -2.19 -8.20
N LEU A 92 4.91 -0.96 -7.84
CA LEU A 92 5.07 0.17 -8.74
C LEU A 92 6.17 1.14 -8.30
N SER A 93 7.09 1.32 -9.22
CA SER A 93 8.03 2.45 -9.28
C SER A 93 7.91 3.13 -10.64
N GLU A 94 8.65 4.19 -10.88
CA GLU A 94 8.71 4.89 -12.17
C GLU A 94 9.18 3.95 -13.30
N ILE A 95 10.15 3.10 -13.00
CA ILE A 95 10.67 2.08 -13.94
C ILE A 95 9.56 1.08 -14.28
N THR A 96 8.87 0.56 -13.29
CA THR A 96 7.77 -0.39 -13.48
C THR A 96 6.65 0.22 -14.30
N MET A 97 6.25 1.45 -14.01
CA MET A 97 5.23 2.18 -14.78
C MET A 97 5.64 2.33 -16.25
N SER A 98 6.91 2.61 -16.54
CA SER A 98 7.44 2.70 -17.90
C SER A 98 7.35 1.37 -18.64
N LEU A 99 7.74 0.27 -17.99
CA LEU A 99 7.66 -1.08 -18.56
C LEU A 99 6.21 -1.49 -18.84
N LEU A 100 5.30 -1.24 -17.90
CA LEU A 100 3.87 -1.55 -18.05
C LEU A 100 3.22 -0.71 -19.15
N THR A 101 3.62 0.55 -19.29
CA THR A 101 3.18 1.41 -20.39
C THR A 101 3.64 0.88 -21.74
N ALA A 102 4.90 0.46 -21.86
CA ALA A 102 5.42 -0.16 -23.08
C ALA A 102 4.71 -1.48 -23.40
N ALA A 103 4.39 -2.29 -22.40
CA ALA A 103 3.62 -3.51 -22.58
C ALA A 103 2.19 -3.23 -23.08
N ARG A 104 1.50 -2.25 -22.50
CA ARG A 104 0.14 -1.85 -22.91
C ARG A 104 0.10 -1.30 -24.32
N THR A 105 1.15 -0.59 -24.75
CA THR A 105 1.25 -0.08 -26.14
C THR A 105 1.30 -1.22 -27.16
N LYS A 106 1.95 -2.33 -26.80
CA LYS A 106 2.03 -3.52 -27.67
C LYS A 106 0.75 -4.36 -27.61
N MET A 107 0.19 -4.53 -26.42
CA MET A 107 -0.98 -5.36 -26.16
C MET A 107 -1.95 -4.61 -25.21
N PRO A 108 -3.10 -4.12 -25.70
CA PRO A 108 -4.00 -3.26 -24.92
C PRO A 108 -4.57 -3.88 -23.62
N ASN A 109 -4.58 -5.19 -23.54
CA ASN A 109 -5.00 -5.95 -22.35
C ASN A 109 -3.91 -6.10 -21.29
N LEU A 110 -2.66 -5.70 -21.58
CA LEU A 110 -1.56 -5.62 -20.63
C LEU A 110 -1.49 -4.23 -19.98
N GLY A 111 -0.43 -3.99 -19.22
CA GLY A 111 -0.21 -2.72 -18.51
C GLY A 111 -0.47 -2.82 -17.01
N TYR A 112 -0.62 -4.01 -16.49
CA TYR A 112 -0.65 -4.36 -15.07
C TYR A 112 0.39 -5.44 -14.77
N ALA A 113 0.68 -5.74 -13.51
CA ALA A 113 1.61 -6.80 -13.10
C ALA A 113 0.91 -8.17 -13.15
N PRO A 114 1.12 -9.01 -14.19
CA PRO A 114 0.40 -10.28 -14.32
C PRO A 114 0.79 -11.29 -13.23
N ASP A 115 2.01 -11.19 -12.70
CA ASP A 115 2.51 -12.07 -11.62
C ASP A 115 1.66 -11.95 -10.35
N PHE A 116 1.13 -10.75 -10.08
CA PHE A 116 0.19 -10.55 -8.98
C PHE A 116 -1.02 -11.48 -9.10
N VAL A 117 -1.59 -11.59 -10.28
CA VAL A 117 -2.76 -12.42 -10.51
C VAL A 117 -2.40 -13.90 -10.57
N GLN A 118 -1.37 -14.25 -11.37
CA GLN A 118 -1.08 -15.63 -11.73
C GLN A 118 -0.26 -16.37 -10.67
N VAL A 119 0.64 -15.65 -9.98
CA VAL A 119 1.60 -16.25 -9.04
C VAL A 119 1.22 -15.95 -7.59
N ALA A 120 0.81 -14.72 -7.29
CA ALA A 120 0.56 -14.30 -5.91
C ALA A 120 -0.89 -14.55 -5.44
N LEU A 121 -1.88 -14.48 -6.34
CA LEU A 121 -3.29 -14.69 -5.97
C LEU A 121 -3.84 -16.05 -6.38
N ALA A 122 -3.75 -16.41 -7.66
CA ALA A 122 -4.47 -17.59 -8.19
C ALA A 122 -4.17 -18.88 -7.43
N PRO A 123 -2.92 -19.21 -7.05
CA PRO A 123 -2.63 -20.43 -6.31
C PRO A 123 -3.15 -20.45 -4.88
N TYR A 124 -3.46 -19.28 -4.30
CA TYR A 124 -3.76 -19.12 -2.87
C TYR A 124 -5.12 -18.47 -2.61
N ILE A 125 -5.95 -18.27 -3.64
CA ILE A 125 -7.21 -17.54 -3.53
C ILE A 125 -8.20 -18.21 -2.57
N ASP A 126 -8.23 -19.54 -2.53
CA ASP A 126 -9.05 -20.33 -1.60
C ASP A 126 -8.59 -20.12 -0.15
N ASP A 127 -7.29 -20.12 0.09
CA ASP A 127 -6.73 -19.90 1.43
C ASP A 127 -6.95 -18.47 1.91
N ILE A 128 -6.79 -17.49 1.04
CA ILE A 128 -7.07 -16.08 1.30
C ILE A 128 -8.54 -15.92 1.71
N HIS A 129 -9.45 -16.50 0.93
CA HIS A 129 -10.88 -16.48 1.23
C HIS A 129 -11.20 -17.17 2.55
N ARG A 130 -10.76 -18.41 2.73
CA ARG A 130 -11.00 -19.22 3.93
C ARG A 130 -10.49 -18.57 5.21
N LYS A 131 -9.36 -17.85 5.13
CA LYS A 131 -8.76 -17.13 6.27
C LYS A 131 -9.31 -15.73 6.48
N GLY A 132 -10.18 -15.25 5.58
CA GLY A 132 -10.74 -13.91 5.64
C GLY A 132 -9.70 -12.79 5.45
N ILE A 133 -8.60 -13.08 4.75
CA ILE A 133 -7.54 -12.10 4.48
C ILE A 133 -8.01 -11.16 3.36
N ARG A 134 -7.93 -9.86 3.59
CA ARG A 134 -8.21 -8.86 2.55
C ARG A 134 -6.92 -8.47 1.84
N VAL A 135 -7.02 -8.23 0.53
CA VAL A 135 -5.84 -7.95 -0.31
C VAL A 135 -5.89 -6.53 -0.83
N VAL A 136 -4.75 -5.83 -0.77
CA VAL A 136 -4.58 -4.49 -1.37
C VAL A 136 -3.31 -4.47 -2.20
N SER A 137 -3.40 -4.05 -3.46
CA SER A 137 -2.24 -3.95 -4.34
C SER A 137 -2.36 -2.82 -5.35
N ASN A 138 -1.23 -2.20 -5.66
CA ASN A 138 -1.10 -1.28 -6.78
C ASN A 138 -0.70 -1.97 -8.10
N ALA A 139 -0.77 -3.30 -8.15
CA ALA A 139 -0.43 -4.12 -9.32
C ALA A 139 -1.20 -3.75 -10.61
N GLY A 140 -2.25 -2.94 -10.50
CA GLY A 140 -3.03 -2.46 -11.64
C GLY A 140 -2.24 -1.59 -12.63
N GLY A 141 -1.13 -0.99 -12.19
CA GLY A 141 -0.23 -0.25 -13.06
C GLY A 141 -0.94 0.82 -13.88
N VAL A 142 -0.79 0.79 -15.19
CA VAL A 142 -1.48 1.70 -16.12
C VAL A 142 -2.81 1.11 -16.64
N ASN A 143 -3.19 -0.08 -16.20
CA ASN A 143 -4.42 -0.77 -16.65
C ASN A 143 -5.11 -1.52 -15.49
N PRO A 144 -5.54 -0.83 -14.42
CA PRO A 144 -6.12 -1.49 -13.25
C PRO A 144 -7.44 -2.22 -13.55
N LEU A 145 -8.17 -1.83 -14.60
CA LEU A 145 -9.39 -2.51 -15.01
C LEU A 145 -9.10 -3.91 -15.56
N ALA A 146 -8.13 -4.05 -16.46
CA ALA A 146 -7.73 -5.35 -16.99
C ALA A 146 -7.16 -6.27 -15.89
N CYS A 147 -6.44 -5.70 -14.93
CA CYS A 147 -5.99 -6.45 -13.75
C CYS A 147 -7.19 -7.02 -12.96
N ALA A 148 -8.20 -6.21 -12.71
CA ALA A 148 -9.40 -6.63 -11.98
C ALA A 148 -10.21 -7.68 -12.76
N GLU A 149 -10.31 -7.56 -14.08
CA GLU A 149 -10.93 -8.57 -14.95
C GLU A 149 -10.20 -9.91 -14.80
N ALA A 150 -8.88 -9.91 -14.87
CA ALA A 150 -8.07 -11.11 -14.68
C ALA A 150 -8.27 -11.73 -13.29
N ILE A 151 -8.37 -10.92 -12.23
CA ILE A 151 -8.66 -11.40 -10.87
C ILE A 151 -10.06 -12.03 -10.80
N GLN A 152 -11.06 -11.41 -11.43
CA GLN A 152 -12.42 -11.95 -11.45
C GLN A 152 -12.50 -13.31 -12.15
N GLU A 153 -11.71 -13.52 -13.21
CA GLU A 153 -11.62 -14.83 -13.85
C GLU A 153 -11.01 -15.89 -12.91
N VAL A 154 -10.02 -15.50 -12.09
CA VAL A 154 -9.47 -16.41 -11.05
C VAL A 154 -10.53 -16.76 -10.02
N ILE A 155 -11.24 -15.76 -9.49
CA ILE A 155 -12.31 -15.95 -8.49
C ILE A 155 -13.40 -16.86 -9.04
N LYS A 156 -13.83 -16.61 -10.29
CA LYS A 156 -14.85 -17.43 -10.98
C LYS A 156 -14.41 -18.88 -11.17
N LYS A 157 -13.15 -19.10 -11.58
CA LYS A 157 -12.59 -20.46 -11.74
C LYS A 157 -12.52 -21.21 -10.41
N ALA A 158 -12.26 -20.50 -9.31
CA ALA A 158 -12.27 -21.08 -7.96
C ALA A 158 -13.70 -21.28 -7.40
N GLY A 159 -14.73 -20.79 -8.07
CA GLY A 159 -16.12 -20.89 -7.57
C GLY A 159 -16.39 -20.04 -6.34
N LEU A 160 -15.64 -18.96 -6.13
CA LEU A 160 -15.74 -18.10 -4.96
C LEU A 160 -16.55 -16.83 -5.23
N GLU A 161 -17.06 -16.22 -4.16
CA GLU A 161 -17.73 -14.91 -4.19
C GLU A 161 -16.89 -13.87 -3.43
N LEU A 162 -15.92 -13.27 -4.11
CA LEU A 162 -15.07 -12.20 -3.57
C LEU A 162 -15.36 -10.89 -4.32
N LYS A 163 -15.41 -9.79 -3.56
CA LYS A 163 -15.64 -8.45 -4.08
C LYS A 163 -14.33 -7.79 -4.46
N VAL A 164 -14.15 -7.51 -5.75
CA VAL A 164 -13.00 -6.77 -6.27
C VAL A 164 -13.39 -5.31 -6.45
N ALA A 165 -12.62 -4.40 -5.86
CA ALA A 165 -12.73 -2.97 -6.07
C ALA A 165 -11.52 -2.43 -6.83
N VAL A 166 -11.77 -1.45 -7.69
CA VAL A 166 -10.73 -0.81 -8.50
C VAL A 166 -10.69 0.67 -8.19
N VAL A 167 -9.50 1.16 -7.88
CA VAL A 167 -9.21 2.59 -7.75
C VAL A 167 -8.62 3.10 -9.06
N THR A 168 -9.27 4.08 -9.66
CA THR A 168 -8.83 4.74 -10.90
C THR A 168 -8.78 6.25 -10.70
N GLY A 169 -8.09 6.97 -11.58
CA GLY A 169 -8.01 8.44 -11.57
C GLY A 169 -6.59 8.97 -11.40
N ASP A 170 -5.63 8.08 -11.35
CA ASP A 170 -4.20 8.38 -11.41
C ASP A 170 -3.72 8.76 -12.81
N ASP A 171 -4.34 8.23 -13.87
CA ASP A 171 -3.99 8.54 -15.26
C ASP A 171 -4.36 10.00 -15.62
N LEU A 172 -3.33 10.82 -15.87
CA LEU A 172 -3.46 12.22 -16.23
C LEU A 172 -3.34 12.47 -17.73
N MET A 173 -3.06 11.45 -18.55
CA MET A 173 -2.92 11.61 -20.00
C MET A 173 -4.16 12.25 -20.66
N PRO A 174 -5.40 11.91 -20.25
CA PRO A 174 -6.60 12.53 -20.81
C PRO A 174 -6.73 14.03 -20.56
N VAL A 175 -6.05 14.54 -19.51
CA VAL A 175 -6.12 15.94 -19.07
C VAL A 175 -4.78 16.67 -19.20
N ARG A 176 -3.81 16.10 -19.89
CA ARG A 176 -2.44 16.64 -20.02
C ARG A 176 -2.40 18.07 -20.53
N SER A 177 -3.32 18.45 -21.40
CA SER A 177 -3.40 19.82 -21.94
C SER A 177 -3.70 20.86 -20.88
N LEU A 178 -4.42 20.49 -19.81
CA LEU A 178 -4.72 21.37 -18.68
C LEU A 178 -3.53 21.53 -17.73
N LEU A 179 -2.51 20.68 -17.88
CA LEU A 179 -1.35 20.62 -17.00
C LEU A 179 -0.12 21.30 -17.62
N SER A 180 -0.24 21.88 -18.83
CA SER A 180 0.87 22.51 -19.55
C SER A 180 1.51 23.69 -18.81
N GLU A 181 0.75 24.34 -17.93
CA GLU A 181 1.20 25.49 -17.13
C GLU A 181 1.63 25.10 -15.70
N VAL A 182 1.51 23.82 -15.33
CA VAL A 182 1.91 23.36 -14.00
C VAL A 182 3.43 23.35 -13.92
N LYS A 183 3.96 24.11 -12.96
CA LYS A 183 5.40 24.16 -12.69
C LYS A 183 5.86 22.94 -11.93
N MET A 184 7.09 22.51 -12.20
CA MET A 184 7.73 21.45 -11.42
C MET A 184 7.97 21.91 -9.97
N SER A 185 7.92 20.97 -9.04
CA SER A 185 8.07 21.26 -7.59
C SER A 185 9.45 21.78 -7.20
N ASP A 186 10.47 21.48 -8.00
CA ASP A 186 11.84 21.97 -7.84
C ASP A 186 12.07 23.39 -8.38
N GLY A 187 11.00 24.07 -8.79
CA GLY A 187 11.07 25.39 -9.41
C GLY A 187 11.54 25.36 -10.88
N GLY A 188 11.69 24.18 -11.45
CA GLY A 188 12.06 24.02 -12.86
C GLY A 188 11.06 24.70 -13.79
N THR A 189 11.58 25.39 -14.79
CA THR A 189 10.79 26.06 -15.84
C THR A 189 10.68 25.22 -17.12
N GLN A 190 11.16 23.99 -17.07
CA GLN A 190 11.14 23.09 -18.22
C GLN A 190 9.69 22.74 -18.57
N PRO A 191 9.31 22.92 -19.84
CA PRO A 191 7.98 22.50 -20.31
C PRO A 191 7.87 20.96 -20.26
N LEU A 192 6.63 20.48 -20.19
CA LEU A 192 6.37 19.06 -20.32
C LEU A 192 6.96 18.52 -21.65
N PRO A 193 7.52 17.31 -21.66
CA PRO A 193 8.03 16.70 -22.88
C PRO A 193 6.96 16.64 -23.97
N LYS A 194 7.36 16.91 -25.24
CA LYS A 194 6.44 16.86 -26.38
C LYS A 194 5.83 15.47 -26.55
N THR A 195 6.61 14.43 -26.28
CA THR A 195 6.17 13.04 -26.34
C THR A 195 6.08 12.48 -24.93
N LEU A 196 4.88 12.14 -24.50
CA LEU A 196 4.60 11.47 -23.23
C LEU A 196 3.88 10.16 -23.52
N HIS A 197 4.34 9.09 -22.91
CA HIS A 197 3.71 7.77 -23.00
C HIS A 197 2.78 7.48 -21.84
N SER A 198 3.07 8.02 -20.68
CA SER A 198 2.22 7.98 -19.48
C SER A 198 2.47 9.20 -18.59
N MET A 199 1.48 9.57 -17.83
CA MET A 199 1.54 10.59 -16.79
C MET A 199 0.54 10.21 -15.71
N ASN A 200 1.00 10.01 -14.48
CA ASN A 200 0.17 9.51 -13.40
C ASN A 200 0.32 10.37 -12.14
N ALA A 201 -0.78 10.62 -11.46
CA ALA A 201 -0.78 11.17 -10.12
C ALA A 201 -0.57 10.06 -9.09
N TYR A 202 0.14 10.35 -8.01
CA TYR A 202 0.23 9.45 -6.87
C TYR A 202 -1.01 9.62 -6.00
N LEU A 203 -1.93 8.66 -6.09
CA LEU A 203 -3.14 8.69 -5.27
C LEU A 203 -2.81 8.33 -3.81
N GLY A 204 -3.54 8.93 -2.87
CA GLY A 204 -3.38 8.64 -1.44
C GLY A 204 -4.17 7.41 -0.99
N ALA A 205 -4.17 7.17 0.32
CA ALA A 205 -4.80 6.01 0.95
C ALA A 205 -6.34 6.07 1.03
N GLU A 206 -6.94 7.26 0.93
CA GLU A 206 -8.38 7.46 1.12
C GLU A 206 -9.26 6.64 0.15
N PRO A 207 -8.95 6.54 -1.16
CA PRO A 207 -9.72 5.68 -2.06
C PRO A 207 -9.65 4.21 -1.66
N ILE A 208 -8.49 3.72 -1.19
CA ILE A 208 -8.33 2.35 -0.69
C ILE A 208 -9.20 2.14 0.55
N ARG A 209 -9.12 3.04 1.53
CA ARG A 209 -10.00 3.02 2.71
C ARG A 209 -11.46 2.91 2.30
N ARG A 210 -11.90 3.76 1.35
CA ARG A 210 -13.28 3.77 0.88
C ARG A 210 -13.72 2.46 0.24
N CYS A 211 -12.86 1.82 -0.55
CA CYS A 211 -13.13 0.50 -1.12
C CYS A 211 -13.33 -0.55 -0.01
N LEU A 212 -12.46 -0.53 0.99
CA LEU A 212 -12.54 -1.42 2.15
C LEU A 212 -13.80 -1.19 2.98
N ASP A 213 -14.21 0.07 3.18
CA ASP A 213 -15.45 0.44 3.89
C ASP A 213 -16.70 -0.05 3.15
N LEU A 214 -16.65 -0.14 1.82
CA LEU A 214 -17.71 -0.70 0.99
C LEU A 214 -17.70 -2.23 0.94
N GLY A 215 -16.81 -2.87 1.70
CA GLY A 215 -16.73 -4.32 1.85
C GLY A 215 -15.98 -5.02 0.72
N ALA A 216 -15.01 -4.36 0.09
CA ALA A 216 -14.13 -5.03 -0.87
C ALA A 216 -13.22 -6.04 -0.17
N ASP A 217 -13.06 -7.23 -0.76
CA ASP A 217 -12.12 -8.26 -0.33
C ASP A 217 -10.75 -8.05 -0.97
N ILE A 218 -10.75 -7.60 -2.23
CA ILE A 218 -9.55 -7.30 -3.00
C ILE A 218 -9.66 -5.88 -3.55
N VAL A 219 -8.64 -5.04 -3.29
CA VAL A 219 -8.54 -3.68 -3.81
C VAL A 219 -7.34 -3.59 -4.74
N VAL A 220 -7.58 -3.18 -5.98
CA VAL A 220 -6.54 -2.94 -6.99
C VAL A 220 -6.49 -1.47 -7.33
N THR A 221 -5.30 -0.91 -7.37
CA THR A 221 -5.09 0.49 -7.78
C THR A 221 -4.13 0.59 -8.96
N GLY A 222 -4.16 1.72 -9.66
CA GLY A 222 -3.05 2.22 -10.44
C GLY A 222 -1.97 2.81 -9.54
N ARG A 223 -1.28 3.86 -10.00
CA ARG A 223 -0.23 4.50 -9.22
C ARG A 223 -0.80 5.16 -7.95
N CYS A 224 -0.24 4.81 -6.83
CA CYS A 224 -0.53 5.43 -5.55
C CYS A 224 0.77 5.69 -4.79
N VAL A 225 0.72 6.46 -3.71
CA VAL A 225 1.83 6.62 -2.76
C VAL A 225 2.11 5.25 -2.14
N ASP A 226 3.36 4.85 -2.07
CA ASP A 226 3.80 3.51 -1.65
C ASP A 226 3.20 3.09 -0.30
N SER A 227 3.26 3.98 0.70
CA SER A 227 2.63 3.75 2.01
C SER A 227 1.10 3.58 1.98
N ALA A 228 0.44 3.99 0.90
CA ALA A 228 -1.03 3.98 0.80
C ALA A 228 -1.62 2.56 0.86
N VAL A 229 -0.89 1.56 0.37
CA VAL A 229 -1.35 0.15 0.39
C VAL A 229 -1.50 -0.38 1.83
N ALA A 230 -0.74 0.16 2.78
CA ALA A 230 -0.86 -0.16 4.21
C ALA A 230 -1.69 0.88 4.97
N LEU A 231 -1.54 2.17 4.65
CA LEU A 231 -2.28 3.25 5.33
C LEU A 231 -3.80 3.14 5.10
N GLY A 232 -4.24 2.72 3.91
CA GLY A 232 -5.66 2.48 3.63
C GLY A 232 -6.30 1.46 4.59
N PRO A 233 -5.75 0.26 4.74
CA PRO A 233 -6.11 -0.71 5.78
C PRO A 233 -6.11 -0.16 7.21
N LEU A 234 -5.10 0.63 7.60
CA LEU A 234 -5.04 1.26 8.92
C LEU A 234 -6.20 2.23 9.13
N MET A 235 -6.42 3.14 8.17
CA MET A 235 -7.53 4.10 8.22
C MET A 235 -8.88 3.39 8.30
N HIS A 236 -9.08 2.34 7.51
CA HIS A 236 -10.30 1.53 7.54
C HIS A 236 -10.49 0.84 8.90
N THR A 237 -9.45 0.17 9.39
CA THR A 237 -9.55 -0.64 10.61
C THR A 237 -9.80 0.19 11.85
N PHE A 238 -9.13 1.35 11.95
CA PHE A 238 -9.19 2.22 13.14
C PHE A 238 -10.19 3.37 12.99
N GLY A 239 -10.79 3.53 11.82
CA GLY A 239 -11.74 4.62 11.56
C GLY A 239 -11.11 6.01 11.52
N TRP A 240 -9.81 6.10 11.14
CA TRP A 240 -9.12 7.38 11.09
C TRP A 240 -9.71 8.31 10.05
N LYS A 241 -9.78 9.59 10.40
CA LYS A 241 -10.31 10.66 9.55
C LYS A 241 -9.16 11.37 8.83
N ARG A 242 -9.50 12.11 7.77
CA ARG A 242 -8.53 12.92 6.99
C ARG A 242 -7.85 14.03 7.79
N VAL A 243 -8.40 14.38 8.93
CA VAL A 243 -7.90 15.46 9.82
C VAL A 243 -7.09 14.92 11.01
N ASP A 244 -6.99 13.61 11.15
CA ASP A 244 -6.23 12.96 12.22
C ASP A 244 -4.74 12.91 11.84
N TYR A 245 -4.12 14.06 11.62
CA TYR A 245 -2.79 14.21 11.02
C TYR A 245 -1.70 13.42 11.71
N ASP A 246 -1.68 13.38 13.04
CA ASP A 246 -0.67 12.62 13.79
C ASP A 246 -0.81 11.10 13.56
N LEU A 247 -2.05 10.60 13.49
CA LEU A 247 -2.34 9.20 13.19
C LEU A 247 -1.98 8.87 11.74
N LEU A 248 -2.31 9.78 10.81
CA LEU A 248 -1.97 9.62 9.40
C LEU A 248 -0.46 9.66 9.17
N ALA A 249 0.26 10.54 9.86
CA ALA A 249 1.72 10.60 9.79
C ALA A 249 2.36 9.32 10.32
N ALA A 250 1.91 8.83 11.50
CA ALA A 250 2.40 7.57 12.06
C ALA A 250 2.06 6.38 11.17
N GLY A 251 0.85 6.34 10.61
CA GLY A 251 0.41 5.30 9.69
C GLY A 251 1.14 5.34 8.35
N SER A 252 1.49 6.52 7.83
CA SER A 252 2.32 6.67 6.64
C SER A 252 3.72 6.15 6.86
N LEU A 253 4.35 6.46 8.00
CA LEU A 253 5.66 5.92 8.35
C LEU A 253 5.62 4.40 8.49
N ALA A 254 4.64 3.86 9.21
CA ALA A 254 4.46 2.42 9.34
C ALA A 254 4.23 1.77 7.97
N GLY A 255 3.40 2.39 7.12
CA GLY A 255 3.14 1.94 5.76
C GLY A 255 4.39 1.92 4.91
N HIS A 256 5.21 2.96 4.97
CA HIS A 256 6.46 3.05 4.22
C HIS A 256 7.49 2.00 4.66
N LEU A 257 7.52 1.65 5.94
CA LEU A 257 8.37 0.55 6.42
C LEU A 257 7.84 -0.84 6.01
N ILE A 258 6.52 -1.00 5.90
CA ILE A 258 5.89 -2.29 5.59
C ILE A 258 5.92 -2.57 4.09
N GLU A 259 5.66 -1.57 3.25
CA GLU A 259 5.45 -1.76 1.81
C GLU A 259 6.71 -2.26 1.08
N CYS A 260 7.90 -1.93 1.59
CA CYS A 260 9.15 -2.45 1.05
C CYS A 260 9.35 -3.96 1.30
N GLY A 261 8.48 -4.62 2.07
CA GLY A 261 8.53 -6.06 2.28
C GLY A 261 9.86 -6.54 2.85
N ALA A 262 10.46 -7.53 2.24
CA ALA A 262 11.73 -8.11 2.67
C ALA A 262 12.92 -7.12 2.64
N GLN A 263 12.85 -6.06 1.83
CA GLN A 263 13.89 -5.03 1.77
C GLN A 263 14.07 -4.32 3.11
N SER A 264 12.97 -4.03 3.82
CA SER A 264 13.02 -3.36 5.15
C SER A 264 13.73 -4.17 6.22
N THR A 265 13.91 -5.46 6.02
CA THR A 265 14.59 -6.38 6.93
C THR A 265 15.94 -6.86 6.40
N GLY A 266 16.47 -6.23 5.36
CA GLY A 266 17.73 -6.58 4.73
C GLY A 266 17.65 -7.81 3.81
N GLY A 267 16.46 -8.21 3.37
CA GLY A 267 16.25 -9.42 2.58
C GLY A 267 16.92 -9.45 1.20
N ILE A 268 17.32 -8.28 0.69
CA ILE A 268 18.09 -8.15 -0.57
C ILE A 268 19.52 -7.65 -0.35
N PHE A 269 19.97 -7.56 0.91
CA PHE A 269 21.34 -7.16 1.22
C PHE A 269 22.31 -8.30 0.89
N THR A 270 23.19 -8.06 -0.09
CA THR A 270 24.07 -9.10 -0.65
C THR A 270 25.12 -9.58 0.36
N ASP A 271 25.68 -8.64 1.13
CA ASP A 271 26.76 -8.91 2.09
C ASP A 271 26.23 -9.16 3.52
N TRP A 272 25.04 -9.73 3.64
CA TRP A 272 24.37 -9.98 4.92
C TRP A 272 25.25 -10.74 5.94
N HIS A 273 26.15 -11.60 5.47
CA HIS A 273 27.08 -12.38 6.29
C HIS A 273 28.18 -11.55 6.96
N GLN A 274 28.40 -10.31 6.47
CA GLN A 274 29.38 -9.37 7.04
C GLN A 274 28.77 -8.51 8.16
N VAL A 275 27.46 -8.57 8.35
CA VAL A 275 26.77 -7.86 9.43
C VAL A 275 26.98 -8.62 10.74
N PRO A 276 27.66 -8.02 11.73
CA PRO A 276 28.12 -8.74 12.93
C PRO A 276 27.01 -9.21 13.86
N ASP A 277 25.82 -8.61 13.80
CA ASP A 277 24.71 -8.96 14.67
C ASP A 277 23.36 -8.92 13.95
N TRP A 278 22.84 -10.08 13.65
CA TRP A 278 21.49 -10.30 13.14
C TRP A 278 20.50 -10.77 14.22
N SER A 279 20.88 -10.77 15.50
CA SER A 279 20.06 -11.26 16.60
C SER A 279 18.73 -10.51 16.71
N VAL A 280 18.72 -9.24 16.32
CA VAL A 280 17.49 -8.43 16.24
C VAL A 280 16.55 -8.89 15.12
N SER A 281 17.09 -9.54 14.07
CA SER A 281 16.32 -9.94 12.89
C SER A 281 15.71 -11.35 13.02
N THR A 282 16.23 -12.19 13.89
CA THR A 282 15.75 -13.59 14.02
C THR A 282 14.39 -13.71 14.68
N GLU A 283 14.03 -12.78 15.58
CA GLU A 283 12.68 -12.68 16.13
C GLU A 283 11.66 -12.07 15.16
N GLN A 284 12.14 -11.43 14.08
CA GLN A 284 11.30 -10.72 13.10
C GLN A 284 10.98 -11.53 11.85
N ARG A 285 11.45 -12.79 11.74
CA ARG A 285 11.25 -13.63 10.54
C ARG A 285 9.80 -13.99 10.22
N SER A 286 8.85 -13.61 11.07
CA SER A 286 7.44 -13.98 10.87
C SER A 286 6.42 -13.02 11.49
N GLY A 287 6.78 -11.77 11.70
CA GLY A 287 5.88 -10.78 12.29
C GLY A 287 6.03 -9.38 11.69
N PRO A 288 5.07 -8.49 11.92
CA PRO A 288 5.17 -7.11 11.46
C PRO A 288 6.43 -6.46 12.01
N VAL A 289 7.16 -5.76 11.12
CA VAL A 289 8.42 -5.10 11.44
C VAL A 289 8.21 -4.05 12.52
N PHE A 290 8.73 -4.29 13.73
CA PHE A 290 8.85 -3.27 14.77
C PHE A 290 10.33 -2.95 14.95
N ALA A 291 10.78 -1.78 14.45
CA ALA A 291 12.12 -1.30 14.69
C ALA A 291 12.29 -0.99 16.20
N LYS A 292 13.15 -1.71 16.89
CA LYS A 292 13.69 -1.29 18.19
C LYS A 292 14.84 -0.31 17.94
N ASN A 293 14.76 0.87 18.53
CA ASN A 293 15.83 1.84 18.52
C ASN A 293 17.13 1.20 19.08
N PRO A 294 18.27 1.29 18.40
CA PRO A 294 19.54 0.84 18.95
C PRO A 294 19.84 1.65 20.21
N LYS A 295 20.14 0.98 21.31
CA LYS A 295 20.63 1.63 22.51
C LYS A 295 21.93 2.34 22.18
N THR A 296 21.99 3.64 22.36
CA THR A 296 23.23 4.39 22.41
C THR A 296 24.05 3.82 23.55
N THR A 297 25.12 3.09 23.25
CA THR A 297 26.16 2.78 24.21
C THR A 297 26.89 4.07 24.52
N SER A 298 26.61 4.66 25.69
CA SER A 298 27.48 5.67 26.27
C SER A 298 28.80 4.98 26.65
N SER A 299 29.86 5.30 25.94
CA SER A 299 31.20 5.03 26.38
C SER A 299 31.49 5.91 27.60
N SER A 300 31.71 5.29 28.71
CA SER A 300 32.50 5.85 29.83
C SER A 300 33.98 5.75 29.51
#